data_55946421281553013a5785b88746a07e
#
_entry.id   55946421281553013a5785b88746a07e
#
_cell.length_a   1.000
_cell.length_b   1.000
_cell.length_c   1.000
_cell.angle_alpha   90.00
_cell.angle_beta   90.00
_cell.angle_gamma   90.00
#
_symmetry.space_group_name_H-M   'P 1'
#
loop_
_entity.id
_entity.type
_entity.pdbx_description
1 polymer ?
#
loop_
_entity_poly.entity_id
_entity_poly.type
_entity_poly.pdbx_seq_one_letter_code
_entity_poly.pdbx_strand_id
1 'polypeptide(L)'
;MIVAIANQKGGVGKTTTAINLAAALALRGKSTLLIDLDPQGNSTLSCIDRQDIGRTIYDAIVDPACPMSDVIRPSNQEHLSVAPARIALAKLEARLVGEIDAHFRLKDRLSSLKKEFPNIVIDCPPTLGLLTVNALVAATHLLIPIQASYFALEGTDDLLETIEKVRGRANPNLRILGVLITMMDKRTSIARDIRRQIRKVFGQKVFRTVISKNV
;
A
#
# COMPACT_ATOMS: atom_id res chain seq x y z
N MET A 1 6.71 12.22 -0.59
CA MET A 1 6.16 11.26 -1.58
C MET A 1 5.23 10.30 -0.85
N ILE A 2 4.04 10.00 -1.41
CA ILE A 2 3.11 9.02 -0.83
C ILE A 2 2.98 7.87 -1.84
N VAL A 3 3.38 6.65 -1.43
CA VAL A 3 3.37 5.46 -2.29
C VAL A 3 2.37 4.45 -1.76
N ALA A 4 1.32 4.15 -2.52
CA ALA A 4 0.45 3.02 -2.24
C ALA A 4 1.03 1.74 -2.85
N ILE A 5 0.97 0.64 -2.10
CA ILE A 5 1.35 -0.70 -2.56
C ILE A 5 0.07 -1.51 -2.73
N ALA A 6 -0.42 -1.67 -3.95
CA ALA A 6 -1.72 -2.31 -4.19
C ALA A 6 -1.68 -3.36 -5.30
N ASN A 7 -2.43 -4.41 -5.08
CA ASN A 7 -2.84 -5.43 -6.05
C ASN A 7 -4.00 -6.20 -5.42
N GLN A 8 -5.05 -6.51 -6.17
CA GLN A 8 -6.20 -7.26 -5.65
C GLN A 8 -5.87 -8.73 -5.34
N LYS A 9 -4.77 -9.27 -5.89
CA LYS A 9 -4.36 -10.64 -5.63
C LYS A 9 -3.68 -10.77 -4.26
N GLY A 10 -4.13 -11.76 -3.48
CA GLY A 10 -3.48 -12.14 -2.22
C GLY A 10 -2.12 -12.78 -2.46
N GLY A 11 -1.19 -12.66 -1.50
CA GLY A 11 0.08 -13.38 -1.51
C GLY A 11 1.12 -12.89 -2.52
N VAL A 12 0.90 -11.78 -3.24
CA VAL A 12 1.87 -11.25 -4.23
C VAL A 12 3.03 -10.46 -3.64
N GLY A 13 3.10 -10.33 -2.32
CA GLY A 13 4.17 -9.63 -1.62
C GLY A 13 3.92 -8.14 -1.42
N LYS A 14 2.66 -7.68 -1.34
CA LYS A 14 2.32 -6.27 -1.01
C LYS A 14 2.93 -5.84 0.31
N THR A 15 2.55 -6.50 1.38
CA THR A 15 3.03 -6.23 2.75
C THR A 15 4.55 -6.30 2.85
N THR A 16 5.16 -7.36 2.31
CA THR A 16 6.62 -7.49 2.29
C THR A 16 7.27 -6.32 1.56
N THR A 17 6.72 -5.91 0.42
CA THR A 17 7.23 -4.75 -0.34
C THR A 17 7.06 -3.45 0.45
N ALA A 18 5.92 -3.25 1.10
CA ALA A 18 5.64 -2.05 1.89
C ALA A 18 6.61 -1.89 3.05
N ILE A 19 6.78 -2.95 3.86
CA ILE A 19 7.69 -2.97 5.00
C ILE A 19 9.13 -2.70 4.55
N ASN A 20 9.62 -3.44 3.55
CA ASN A 20 11.01 -3.32 3.10
C ASN A 20 11.29 -1.96 2.42
N LEU A 21 10.33 -1.40 1.67
CA LEU A 21 10.48 -0.08 1.10
C LEU A 21 10.54 1.00 2.19
N ALA A 22 9.64 0.95 3.17
CA ALA A 22 9.61 1.89 4.29
C ALA A 22 10.91 1.80 5.12
N ALA A 23 11.34 0.59 5.47
CA ALA A 23 12.59 0.37 6.19
C ALA A 23 13.82 0.85 5.39
N ALA A 24 13.88 0.59 4.08
CA ALA A 24 14.98 1.04 3.24
C ALA A 24 15.08 2.58 3.13
N LEU A 25 13.95 3.28 3.17
CA LEU A 25 13.92 4.75 3.21
C LEU A 25 14.40 5.25 4.59
N ALA A 26 13.94 4.63 5.67
CA ALA A 26 14.34 4.96 7.04
C ALA A 26 15.84 4.73 7.27
N LEU A 27 16.40 3.61 6.82
CA LEU A 27 17.84 3.31 6.86
C LEU A 27 18.72 4.34 6.13
N ARG A 28 18.13 5.09 5.20
CA ARG A 28 18.79 6.23 4.54
C ARG A 28 18.59 7.56 5.24
N GLY A 29 18.15 7.54 6.51
CA GLY A 29 17.90 8.72 7.32
C GLY A 29 16.69 9.54 6.87
N LYS A 30 15.73 8.93 6.16
CA LYS A 30 14.51 9.61 5.70
C LYS A 30 13.35 9.31 6.63
N SER A 31 12.82 10.33 7.31
CA SER A 31 11.59 10.17 8.09
C SER A 31 10.49 9.55 7.22
N THR A 32 10.02 8.38 7.63
CA THR A 32 9.10 7.55 6.85
C THR A 32 7.95 7.09 7.73
N LEU A 33 6.74 7.20 7.21
CA LEU A 33 5.53 6.65 7.83
C LEU A 33 5.05 5.45 7.02
N LEU A 34 4.91 4.30 7.65
CA LEU A 34 4.22 3.13 7.10
C LEU A 34 2.78 3.13 7.60
N ILE A 35 1.82 3.12 6.70
CA ILE A 35 0.40 3.03 7.02
C ILE A 35 -0.08 1.65 6.62
N ASP A 36 -0.58 0.90 7.60
CA ASP A 36 -1.20 -0.40 7.38
C ASP A 36 -2.70 -0.21 7.15
N LEU A 37 -3.19 -0.52 5.96
CA LEU A 37 -4.61 -0.50 5.61
C LEU A 37 -5.21 -1.90 5.45
N ASP A 38 -4.42 -2.96 5.71
CA ASP A 38 -4.95 -4.31 5.72
C ASP A 38 -5.53 -4.63 7.12
N PRO A 39 -6.81 -5.01 7.24
CA PRO A 39 -7.41 -5.45 8.52
C PRO A 39 -6.65 -6.59 9.21
N GLN A 40 -5.85 -7.37 8.47
CA GLN A 40 -5.02 -8.43 9.05
C GLN A 40 -3.86 -7.88 9.88
N GLY A 41 -3.43 -6.63 9.68
CA GLY A 41 -2.41 -5.96 10.48
C GLY A 41 -1.00 -6.54 10.34
N ASN A 42 -0.68 -7.18 9.21
CA ASN A 42 0.61 -7.86 9.04
C ASN A 42 1.80 -6.89 9.01
N SER A 43 1.66 -5.72 8.39
CA SER A 43 2.68 -4.66 8.43
C SER A 43 2.86 -4.12 9.85
N THR A 44 1.75 -3.95 10.56
CA THR A 44 1.74 -3.51 11.95
C THR A 44 2.55 -4.44 12.84
N LEU A 45 2.20 -5.73 12.85
CA LEU A 45 2.83 -6.74 13.71
C LEU A 45 4.29 -7.03 13.37
N SER A 46 4.72 -6.65 12.16
CA SER A 46 6.13 -6.77 11.74
C SER A 46 7.00 -5.60 12.22
N CYS A 47 6.40 -4.48 12.64
CA CYS A 47 7.11 -3.26 12.95
C CYS A 47 6.97 -2.79 14.39
N ILE A 48 5.90 -3.18 15.09
CA ILE A 48 5.61 -2.79 16.48
C ILE A 48 5.00 -3.97 17.25
N ASP A 49 5.21 -3.98 18.57
CA ASP A 49 4.63 -5.00 19.43
C ASP A 49 3.13 -4.81 19.64
N ARG A 50 2.40 -5.91 19.82
CA ARG A 50 0.93 -5.88 20.01
C ARG A 50 0.46 -5.01 21.17
N GLN A 51 1.23 -4.98 22.25
CA GLN A 51 0.93 -4.19 23.45
C GLN A 51 1.03 -2.69 23.22
N ASP A 52 1.85 -2.26 22.24
CA ASP A 52 2.07 -0.85 21.92
C ASP A 52 1.05 -0.29 20.92
N ILE A 53 0.17 -1.15 20.40
CA ILE A 53 -0.91 -0.74 19.51
C ILE A 53 -2.01 -0.11 20.33
N GLY A 54 -2.06 1.22 20.41
CA GLY A 54 -3.14 1.99 20.98
C GLY A 54 -4.28 2.23 19.99
N ARG A 55 -4.54 3.50 19.67
CA ARG A 55 -5.42 3.89 18.54
C ARG A 55 -4.82 3.46 17.22
N THR A 56 -5.66 3.25 16.22
CA THR A 56 -5.30 2.71 14.92
C THR A 56 -5.74 3.64 13.79
N ILE A 57 -5.33 3.35 12.58
CA ILE A 57 -5.75 4.12 11.39
C ILE A 57 -7.29 4.11 11.22
N TYR A 58 -7.98 3.07 11.71
CA TYR A 58 -9.44 3.03 11.75
C TYR A 58 -10.01 4.20 12.55
N ASP A 59 -9.46 4.45 13.73
CA ASP A 59 -9.94 5.51 14.63
C ASP A 59 -9.80 6.89 13.98
N ALA A 60 -8.64 7.16 13.34
CA ALA A 60 -8.42 8.42 12.65
C ALA A 60 -9.31 8.61 11.41
N ILE A 61 -9.63 7.54 10.68
CA ILE A 61 -10.49 7.62 9.49
C ILE A 61 -11.96 7.84 9.87
N VAL A 62 -12.42 7.19 10.95
CA VAL A 62 -13.83 7.25 11.38
C VAL A 62 -14.13 8.51 12.18
N ASP A 63 -13.23 8.91 13.08
CA ASP A 63 -13.45 10.05 13.97
C ASP A 63 -12.61 11.26 13.53
N PRO A 64 -13.25 12.32 13.01
CA PRO A 64 -12.58 13.58 12.68
C PRO A 64 -11.81 14.21 13.85
N ALA A 65 -12.20 13.98 15.09
CA ALA A 65 -11.53 14.51 16.27
C ALA A 65 -10.29 13.70 16.70
N CYS A 66 -10.08 12.50 16.15
CA CYS A 66 -8.90 11.69 16.44
C CYS A 66 -7.69 12.18 15.61
N PRO A 67 -6.69 12.85 16.20
CA PRO A 67 -5.53 13.32 15.45
C PRO A 67 -4.62 12.14 15.09
N MET A 68 -3.88 12.28 13.98
CA MET A 68 -2.92 11.24 13.55
C MET A 68 -1.80 11.02 14.56
N SER A 69 -1.43 12.04 15.36
CA SER A 69 -0.45 11.92 16.45
C SER A 69 -0.83 10.85 17.48
N ASP A 70 -2.12 10.65 17.72
CA ASP A 70 -2.61 9.63 18.65
C ASP A 70 -2.57 8.21 18.07
N VAL A 71 -2.41 8.11 16.75
CA VAL A 71 -2.37 6.84 16.01
C VAL A 71 -0.95 6.41 15.72
N ILE A 72 -0.09 7.35 15.32
CA ILE A 72 1.28 7.05 14.88
C ILE A 72 2.12 6.54 16.06
N ARG A 73 2.86 5.46 15.83
CA ARG A 73 3.77 4.84 16.81
C ARG A 73 5.17 4.74 16.21
N PRO A 74 6.22 4.95 16.99
CA PRO A 74 7.58 4.63 16.57
C PRO A 74 7.70 3.12 16.33
N SER A 75 8.50 2.73 15.36
CA SER A 75 8.87 1.33 15.17
C SER A 75 10.23 1.04 15.82
N ASN A 76 10.64 -0.23 15.82
CA ASN A 76 11.97 -0.64 16.26
C ASN A 76 13.11 -0.18 15.31
N GLN A 77 12.76 0.37 14.15
CA GLN A 77 13.69 0.95 13.17
C GLN A 77 13.70 2.46 13.31
N GLU A 78 14.87 3.04 13.56
CA GLU A 78 15.05 4.50 13.58
C GLU A 78 14.54 5.16 12.27
N HIS A 79 13.97 6.33 12.36
CA HIS A 79 13.32 7.08 11.26
C HIS A 79 12.10 6.40 10.63
N LEU A 80 11.60 5.29 11.19
CA LEU A 80 10.37 4.63 10.75
C LEU A 80 9.29 4.73 11.83
N SER A 81 8.14 5.27 11.47
CA SER A 81 6.92 5.26 12.27
C SER A 81 5.84 4.46 11.56
N VAL A 82 4.86 3.97 12.32
CA VAL A 82 3.76 3.15 11.81
C VAL A 82 2.42 3.72 12.25
N ALA A 83 1.48 3.82 11.33
CA ALA A 83 0.06 3.97 11.64
C ALA A 83 -0.58 2.57 11.59
N PRO A 84 -0.86 1.97 12.75
CA PRO A 84 -1.21 0.56 12.85
C PRO A 84 -2.64 0.26 12.40
N ALA A 85 -2.88 -0.96 11.92
CA ALA A 85 -4.18 -1.54 11.67
C ALA A 85 -4.58 -2.56 12.73
N ARG A 86 -5.89 -2.78 12.84
CA ARG A 86 -6.51 -3.91 13.54
C ARG A 86 -7.70 -4.41 12.74
N ILE A 87 -8.21 -5.58 13.10
CA ILE A 87 -9.37 -6.22 12.46
C ILE A 87 -10.61 -5.29 12.39
N ALA A 88 -10.72 -4.32 13.30
CA ALA A 88 -11.80 -3.31 13.27
C ALA A 88 -11.85 -2.54 11.93
N LEU A 89 -10.73 -2.42 11.24
CA LEU A 89 -10.64 -1.76 9.93
C LEU A 89 -11.52 -2.43 8.86
N ALA A 90 -11.82 -3.74 9.00
CA ALA A 90 -12.76 -4.44 8.12
C ALA A 90 -14.18 -3.88 8.18
N LYS A 91 -14.54 -3.18 9.25
CA LYS A 91 -15.87 -2.55 9.43
C LYS A 91 -15.98 -1.17 8.79
N LEU A 92 -14.88 -0.65 8.21
CA LEU A 92 -14.83 0.72 7.71
C LEU A 92 -15.86 0.99 6.61
N GLU A 93 -16.01 0.07 5.66
CA GLU A 93 -16.98 0.21 4.57
C GLU A 93 -18.40 0.36 5.09
N ALA A 94 -18.82 -0.52 6.01
CA ALA A 94 -20.15 -0.43 6.64
C ALA A 94 -20.32 0.85 7.45
N ARG A 95 -19.25 1.33 8.11
CA ARG A 95 -19.31 2.54 8.94
C ARG A 95 -19.43 3.81 8.12
N LEU A 96 -18.87 3.86 6.93
CA LEU A 96 -18.86 5.01 6.04
C LEU A 96 -19.90 4.94 4.91
N VAL A 97 -20.81 3.97 4.97
CA VAL A 97 -21.94 3.91 4.03
C VAL A 97 -22.77 5.19 4.14
N GLY A 98 -22.99 5.85 2.99
CA GLY A 98 -23.76 7.11 2.92
C GLY A 98 -22.92 8.37 3.14
N GLU A 99 -21.67 8.27 3.57
CA GLU A 99 -20.76 9.41 3.69
C GLU A 99 -20.23 9.81 2.31
N ILE A 100 -20.51 11.05 1.88
CA ILE A 100 -20.11 11.54 0.54
C ILE A 100 -18.60 11.59 0.39
N ASP A 101 -17.88 11.91 1.46
CA ASP A 101 -16.42 12.05 1.49
C ASP A 101 -15.66 10.78 1.89
N ALA A 102 -16.34 9.63 1.99
CA ALA A 102 -15.75 8.36 2.44
C ALA A 102 -14.43 8.00 1.75
N HIS A 103 -14.27 8.35 0.48
CA HIS A 103 -13.08 8.05 -0.31
C HIS A 103 -11.89 9.02 -0.07
N PHE A 104 -12.13 10.15 0.60
CA PHE A 104 -11.14 11.19 0.84
C PHE A 104 -10.58 11.18 2.26
N ARG A 105 -11.18 10.42 3.17
CA ARG A 105 -10.87 10.40 4.60
C ARG A 105 -9.37 10.24 4.87
N LEU A 106 -8.70 9.30 4.23
CA LEU A 106 -7.26 9.12 4.42
C LEU A 106 -6.45 10.31 3.87
N LYS A 107 -6.79 10.83 2.69
CA LYS A 107 -6.11 11.98 2.08
C LYS A 107 -6.12 13.20 3.01
N ASP A 108 -7.26 13.47 3.64
CA ASP A 108 -7.42 14.59 4.55
C ASP A 108 -6.53 14.42 5.78
N ARG A 109 -6.47 13.21 6.35
CA ARG A 109 -5.60 12.88 7.48
C ARG A 109 -4.11 13.04 7.17
N LEU A 110 -3.69 12.77 5.94
CA LEU A 110 -2.29 12.87 5.55
C LEU A 110 -1.85 14.29 5.17
N SER A 111 -2.77 15.21 5.01
CA SER A 111 -2.46 16.58 4.56
C SER A 111 -1.51 17.30 5.51
N SER A 112 -1.68 17.16 6.82
CA SER A 112 -0.86 17.78 7.87
C SER A 112 0.49 17.09 8.08
N LEU A 113 0.64 15.83 7.68
CA LEU A 113 1.80 15.00 7.99
C LEU A 113 2.97 15.16 7.00
N LYS A 114 2.77 15.82 5.87
CA LYS A 114 3.77 15.89 4.78
C LYS A 114 5.09 16.57 5.17
N LYS A 115 5.08 17.44 6.18
CA LYS A 115 6.29 18.11 6.69
C LYS A 115 7.10 17.18 7.58
N GLU A 116 6.43 16.42 8.42
CA GLU A 116 7.03 15.49 9.37
C GLU A 116 7.49 14.20 8.68
N PHE A 117 6.64 13.67 7.79
CA PHE A 117 6.92 12.46 7.02
C PHE A 117 6.97 12.77 5.51
N PRO A 118 8.14 13.16 4.98
CA PRO A 118 8.30 13.40 3.55
C PRO A 118 8.09 12.13 2.71
N ASN A 119 8.19 10.95 3.33
CA ASN A 119 7.90 9.66 2.71
C ASN A 119 6.81 8.93 3.50
N ILE A 120 5.75 8.54 2.79
CA ILE A 120 4.64 7.75 3.33
C ILE A 120 4.48 6.53 2.42
N VAL A 121 4.47 5.34 3.00
CA VAL A 121 4.20 4.07 2.33
C VAL A 121 2.90 3.52 2.86
N ILE A 122 1.98 3.13 1.98
CA ILE A 122 0.66 2.60 2.34
C ILE A 122 0.56 1.15 1.89
N ASP A 123 0.43 0.22 2.83
CA ASP A 123 0.16 -1.20 2.56
C ASP A 123 -1.34 -1.41 2.40
N CYS A 124 -1.77 -1.86 1.23
CA CYS A 124 -3.19 -2.03 0.90
C CYS A 124 -3.65 -3.48 1.04
N PRO A 125 -4.92 -3.71 1.43
CA PRO A 125 -5.51 -5.05 1.46
C PRO A 125 -5.60 -5.68 0.07
N PRO A 126 -5.86 -7.00 -0.02
CA PRO A 126 -6.01 -7.72 -1.30
C PRO A 126 -7.41 -7.54 -1.92
N THR A 127 -7.93 -6.32 -1.88
CA THR A 127 -9.25 -5.96 -2.44
C THR A 127 -9.18 -4.58 -3.10
N LEU A 128 -10.12 -4.27 -3.99
CA LEU A 128 -10.28 -2.94 -4.59
C LEU A 128 -11.42 -2.14 -3.95
N GLY A 129 -11.76 -2.45 -2.69
CA GLY A 129 -12.79 -1.77 -1.91
C GLY A 129 -12.36 -0.39 -1.39
N LEU A 130 -13.16 0.16 -0.48
CA LEU A 130 -13.04 1.52 0.05
C LEU A 130 -11.63 1.82 0.62
N LEU A 131 -10.99 0.85 1.29
CA LEU A 131 -9.65 1.01 1.85
C LEU A 131 -8.60 1.27 0.76
N THR A 132 -8.59 0.44 -0.29
CA THR A 132 -7.67 0.62 -1.42
C THR A 132 -7.96 1.90 -2.18
N VAL A 133 -9.22 2.26 -2.38
CA VAL A 133 -9.59 3.55 -3.02
C VAL A 133 -9.09 4.72 -2.19
N ASN A 134 -9.25 4.71 -0.86
CA ASN A 134 -8.68 5.73 0.03
C ASN A 134 -7.15 5.86 -0.13
N ALA A 135 -6.43 4.73 -0.22
CA ALA A 135 -4.99 4.73 -0.47
C ALA A 135 -4.65 5.39 -1.82
N LEU A 136 -5.35 5.03 -2.90
CA LEU A 136 -5.12 5.58 -4.24
C LEU A 136 -5.46 7.07 -4.33
N VAL A 137 -6.51 7.51 -3.63
CA VAL A 137 -6.92 8.93 -3.56
C VAL A 137 -5.89 9.77 -2.81
N ALA A 138 -5.26 9.22 -1.76
CA ALA A 138 -4.24 9.87 -0.96
C ALA A 138 -2.84 9.83 -1.59
N ALA A 139 -2.55 8.81 -2.42
CA ALA A 139 -1.22 8.54 -2.94
C ALA A 139 -0.80 9.52 -4.05
N THR A 140 0.51 9.79 -4.13
CA THR A 140 1.13 10.42 -5.30
C THR A 140 1.57 9.37 -6.33
N HIS A 141 1.93 8.17 -5.84
CA HIS A 141 2.43 7.08 -6.66
C HIS A 141 1.83 5.74 -6.23
N LEU A 142 1.70 4.84 -7.20
CA LEU A 142 1.29 3.46 -7.01
C LEU A 142 2.41 2.51 -7.43
N LEU A 143 2.81 1.60 -6.56
CA LEU A 143 3.68 0.47 -6.87
C LEU A 143 2.83 -0.81 -6.87
N ILE A 144 2.97 -1.61 -7.92
CA ILE A 144 2.16 -2.81 -8.15
C ILE A 144 3.07 -4.04 -8.08
N PRO A 145 3.08 -4.78 -6.95
CA PRO A 145 3.74 -6.09 -6.90
C PRO A 145 2.94 -7.12 -7.70
N ILE A 146 3.61 -7.87 -8.57
CA ILE A 146 3.02 -8.97 -9.35
C ILE A 146 3.87 -10.21 -9.17
N GLN A 147 3.26 -11.29 -8.68
CA GLN A 147 3.93 -12.59 -8.56
C GLN A 147 4.17 -13.20 -9.96
N ALA A 148 5.38 -13.72 -10.19
CA ALA A 148 5.72 -14.44 -11.42
C ALA A 148 5.06 -15.85 -11.47
N SER A 149 3.74 -15.90 -11.65
CA SER A 149 2.93 -17.12 -11.72
C SER A 149 2.06 -17.16 -12.97
N TYR A 150 1.53 -18.31 -13.33
CA TYR A 150 0.68 -18.48 -14.52
C TYR A 150 -0.49 -17.48 -14.56
N PHE A 151 -1.08 -17.18 -13.42
CA PHE A 151 -2.16 -16.20 -13.29
C PHE A 151 -1.68 -14.78 -12.94
N ALA A 152 -0.46 -14.42 -13.37
CA ALA A 152 0.19 -13.15 -12.99
C ALA A 152 -0.64 -11.90 -13.34
N LEU A 153 -1.34 -11.92 -14.46
CA LEU A 153 -2.12 -10.80 -15.00
C LEU A 153 -3.61 -10.87 -14.64
N GLU A 154 -4.04 -11.93 -13.97
CA GLU A 154 -5.43 -12.03 -13.52
C GLU A 154 -5.77 -10.89 -12.56
N GLY A 155 -6.90 -10.22 -12.81
CA GLY A 155 -7.35 -9.07 -12.03
C GLY A 155 -6.55 -7.78 -12.25
N THR A 156 -5.59 -7.78 -13.17
CA THR A 156 -4.85 -6.56 -13.51
C THR A 156 -5.74 -5.52 -14.17
N ASP A 157 -6.70 -5.96 -14.99
CA ASP A 157 -7.62 -5.07 -15.70
C ASP A 157 -8.52 -4.32 -14.72
N ASP A 158 -9.07 -4.98 -13.69
CA ASP A 158 -9.88 -4.35 -12.64
C ASP A 158 -9.08 -3.29 -11.86
N LEU A 159 -7.79 -3.59 -11.58
CA LEU A 159 -6.91 -2.63 -10.93
C LEU A 159 -6.66 -1.42 -11.82
N LEU A 160 -6.37 -1.62 -13.10
CA LEU A 160 -6.16 -0.53 -14.06
C LEU A 160 -7.42 0.31 -14.23
N GLU A 161 -8.59 -0.30 -14.34
CA GLU A 161 -9.87 0.40 -14.40
C GLU A 161 -10.11 1.24 -13.15
N THR A 162 -9.81 0.68 -11.95
CA THR A 162 -9.92 1.41 -10.68
C THR A 162 -8.98 2.62 -10.66
N ILE A 163 -7.73 2.47 -11.12
CA ILE A 163 -6.76 3.57 -11.23
C ILE A 163 -7.31 4.68 -12.14
N GLU A 164 -7.85 4.34 -13.30
CA GLU A 164 -8.39 5.33 -14.23
C GLU A 164 -9.63 6.04 -13.65
N LYS A 165 -10.51 5.34 -12.95
CA LYS A 165 -11.64 5.94 -12.22
C LYS A 165 -11.17 6.92 -11.15
N VAL A 166 -10.15 6.55 -10.36
CA VAL A 166 -9.57 7.42 -9.33
C VAL A 166 -8.90 8.64 -9.96
N ARG A 167 -8.15 8.47 -11.04
CA ARG A 167 -7.52 9.59 -11.78
C ARG A 167 -8.56 10.55 -12.35
N GLY A 168 -9.59 10.04 -12.95
CA GLY A 168 -10.61 10.86 -13.60
C GLY A 168 -11.47 11.66 -12.64
N ARG A 169 -11.60 11.26 -11.36
CA ARG A 169 -12.57 11.85 -10.44
C ARG A 169 -12.00 12.40 -9.14
N ALA A 170 -10.95 11.78 -8.58
CA ALA A 170 -10.54 12.05 -7.21
C ALA A 170 -9.05 12.42 -7.06
N ASN A 171 -8.17 11.87 -7.93
CA ASN A 171 -6.73 12.11 -7.85
C ASN A 171 -6.08 12.10 -9.24
N PRO A 172 -6.18 13.19 -10.03
CA PRO A 172 -5.60 13.27 -11.37
C PRO A 172 -4.07 13.18 -11.38
N ASN A 173 -3.42 13.39 -10.24
CA ASN A 173 -1.96 13.35 -10.11
C ASN A 173 -1.41 11.97 -9.74
N LEU A 174 -2.25 10.94 -9.56
CA LEU A 174 -1.81 9.59 -9.26
C LEU A 174 -0.98 9.02 -10.42
N ARG A 175 0.25 8.60 -10.14
CA ARG A 175 1.17 8.03 -11.13
C ARG A 175 1.50 6.58 -10.78
N ILE A 176 1.56 5.71 -11.78
CA ILE A 176 2.15 4.38 -11.59
C ILE A 176 3.67 4.56 -11.50
N LEU A 177 4.23 4.33 -10.30
CA LEU A 177 5.67 4.33 -10.04
C LEU A 177 6.35 3.19 -10.80
N GLY A 178 5.75 2.01 -10.72
CA GLY A 178 6.21 0.84 -11.45
C GLY A 178 5.56 -0.45 -11.00
N VAL A 179 5.91 -1.50 -11.73
CA VAL A 179 5.52 -2.89 -11.45
C VAL A 179 6.74 -3.65 -10.95
N LEU A 180 6.63 -4.25 -9.77
CA LEU A 180 7.66 -5.09 -9.15
C LEU A 180 7.30 -6.56 -9.32
N ILE A 181 8.12 -7.29 -10.08
CA ILE A 181 7.95 -8.74 -10.21
C ILE A 181 8.50 -9.41 -8.95
N THR A 182 7.66 -10.21 -8.30
CA THR A 182 7.98 -10.91 -7.05
C THR A 182 7.97 -12.43 -7.23
N MET A 183 8.62 -13.14 -6.29
CA MET A 183 8.66 -14.60 -6.22
C MET A 183 9.07 -15.26 -7.55
N MET A 184 9.99 -14.64 -8.28
CA MET A 184 10.45 -15.13 -9.57
C MET A 184 11.47 -16.26 -9.38
N ASP A 185 11.17 -17.45 -9.92
CA ASP A 185 12.19 -18.48 -10.10
C ASP A 185 12.88 -18.30 -11.47
N LYS A 186 14.07 -17.72 -11.45
CA LYS A 186 14.85 -17.41 -12.66
C LYS A 186 15.25 -18.65 -13.49
N ARG A 187 15.20 -19.85 -12.90
CA ARG A 187 15.61 -21.11 -13.53
C ARG A 187 14.55 -21.63 -14.51
N THR A 188 13.29 -21.21 -14.36
CA THR A 188 12.17 -21.75 -15.16
C THR A 188 11.94 -20.91 -16.44
N SER A 189 11.56 -21.59 -17.55
CA SER A 189 11.12 -20.93 -18.79
C SER A 189 9.81 -20.15 -18.55
N ILE A 190 8.90 -20.73 -17.76
CA ILE A 190 7.61 -20.14 -17.41
C ILE A 190 7.80 -18.74 -16.79
N ALA A 191 8.70 -18.58 -15.84
CA ALA A 191 8.93 -17.28 -15.21
C ALA A 191 9.47 -16.22 -16.20
N ARG A 192 10.26 -16.65 -17.18
CA ARG A 192 10.74 -15.75 -18.27
C ARG A 192 9.60 -15.31 -19.19
N ASP A 193 8.71 -16.23 -19.54
CA ASP A 193 7.56 -15.94 -20.40
C ASP A 193 6.55 -15.02 -19.70
N ILE A 194 6.27 -15.27 -18.43
CA ILE A 194 5.42 -14.40 -17.61
C ILE A 194 6.01 -12.99 -17.50
N ARG A 195 7.32 -12.87 -17.23
CA ARG A 195 7.99 -11.56 -17.24
C ARG A 195 7.81 -10.83 -18.56
N ARG A 196 7.87 -11.54 -19.68
CA ARG A 196 7.64 -10.98 -21.03
C ARG A 196 6.19 -10.51 -21.19
N GLN A 197 5.21 -11.30 -20.70
CA GLN A 197 3.80 -10.91 -20.72
C GLN A 197 3.54 -9.66 -19.87
N ILE A 198 4.04 -9.61 -18.64
CA ILE A 198 3.92 -8.43 -17.77
C ILE A 198 4.52 -7.19 -18.45
N ARG A 199 5.66 -7.34 -19.12
CA ARG A 199 6.27 -6.25 -19.89
C ARG A 199 5.46 -5.82 -21.11
N LYS A 200 4.72 -6.70 -21.75
CA LYS A 200 3.80 -6.34 -22.84
C LYS A 200 2.68 -5.42 -22.35
N VAL A 201 2.15 -5.67 -21.14
CA VAL A 201 1.06 -4.87 -20.54
C VAL A 201 1.59 -3.53 -19.99
N PHE A 202 2.67 -3.56 -19.21
CA PHE A 202 3.13 -2.39 -18.44
C PHE A 202 4.33 -1.65 -19.06
N GLY A 203 4.92 -2.19 -20.11
CA GLY A 203 6.03 -1.56 -20.85
C GLY A 203 7.23 -1.21 -19.96
N GLN A 204 7.64 0.04 -20.06
CA GLN A 204 8.77 0.59 -19.29
C GLN A 204 8.48 0.78 -17.78
N LYS A 205 7.22 0.61 -17.35
CA LYS A 205 6.86 0.67 -15.93
C LYS A 205 7.32 -0.56 -15.16
N VAL A 206 7.73 -1.65 -15.82
CA VAL A 206 8.25 -2.83 -15.12
C VAL A 206 9.68 -2.58 -14.67
N PHE A 207 9.92 -2.68 -13.37
CA PHE A 207 11.25 -2.51 -12.79
C PHE A 207 12.25 -3.53 -13.36
N ARG A 208 13.52 -3.13 -13.46
CA ARG A 208 14.62 -4.06 -13.79
C ARG A 208 14.84 -5.06 -12.68
N THR A 209 14.73 -4.60 -11.43
CA THR A 209 14.83 -5.41 -10.22
C THR A 209 13.64 -6.37 -10.14
N VAL A 210 13.91 -7.60 -9.76
CA VAL A 210 12.92 -8.63 -9.45
C VAL A 210 13.25 -9.23 -8.09
N ILE A 211 12.22 -9.60 -7.33
CA ILE A 211 12.38 -10.32 -6.08
C ILE A 211 12.30 -11.82 -6.38
N SER A 212 13.38 -12.53 -6.13
CA SER A 212 13.44 -13.97 -6.33
C SER A 212 12.63 -14.70 -5.28
N LYS A 213 12.10 -15.87 -5.65
CA LYS A 213 11.55 -16.80 -4.67
C LYS A 213 12.71 -17.30 -3.80
N ASN A 214 12.59 -17.14 -2.48
CA ASN A 214 13.48 -17.76 -1.54
C ASN A 214 13.00 -19.19 -1.24
N VAL A 215 13.91 -20.13 -1.09
CA VAL A 215 13.61 -21.56 -0.84
C VAL A 215 13.89 -21.81 0.64
#